data_046aa96a9538c0a40fcee60343213c40
#
_entry.id   046aa96a9538c0a40fcee60343213c40
#
_cell.length_a   1.000
_cell.length_b   1.000
_cell.length_c   1.000
_cell.angle_alpha   90.00
_cell.angle_beta   90.00
_cell.angle_gamma   90.00
#
_symmetry.space_group_name_H-M   'P 1'
#
loop_
_entity.id
_entity.type
_entity.pdbx_description
1 polymer ?
#
loop_
_entity_poly.entity_id
_entity_poly.type
_entity_poly.pdbx_seq_one_letter_code
_entity_poly.pdbx_strand_id
1 'polypeptide(L)'
;MNRRISIVAVVLIVAGVFTVRGVFSQAPPQAARKVIKLAGGPISAPFSDAILAGNTLYLAGRIGIDPKTGKVPEKIEDEIKLLLDGEKEVLAQAGMTMDDLVYVQIACTDLSLFQKFNPIYASYFSTKDYPAREFIGAGSLLAGGHFELQAIAVRK
;
A
#
# COMPACT_ATOMS: atom_id res chain seq x y z
N MET A 1 78.21 20.69 -55.19
CA MET A 1 77.78 19.29 -55.02
C MET A 1 76.89 19.28 -53.79
N ASN A 2 75.54 19.60 -53.95
CA ASN A 2 74.59 19.83 -52.88
C ASN A 2 73.65 18.64 -52.80
N ARG A 3 73.77 17.83 -51.73
CA ARG A 3 72.80 16.78 -51.40
C ARG A 3 71.60 17.38 -50.63
N ARG A 4 70.44 17.35 -51.23
CA ARG A 4 69.22 17.67 -50.56
C ARG A 4 68.72 16.41 -49.86
N ILE A 5 68.59 16.47 -48.53
CA ILE A 5 67.98 15.44 -47.70
C ILE A 5 66.47 15.72 -47.62
N SER A 6 65.65 14.87 -48.18
CA SER A 6 64.19 14.94 -48.06
C SER A 6 63.78 14.21 -46.78
N ILE A 7 63.23 14.95 -45.84
CA ILE A 7 62.60 14.39 -44.62
C ILE A 7 61.15 14.02 -44.97
N VAL A 8 60.87 12.72 -44.99
CA VAL A 8 59.48 12.21 -45.10
C VAL A 8 58.91 12.14 -43.70
N ALA A 9 57.96 13.02 -43.39
CA ALA A 9 57.22 12.98 -42.16
C ALA A 9 56.11 11.89 -42.26
N VAL A 10 56.24 10.82 -41.48
CA VAL A 10 55.20 9.82 -41.35
C VAL A 10 54.23 10.27 -40.26
N VAL A 11 53.01 10.67 -40.66
CA VAL A 11 51.92 10.99 -39.74
C VAL A 11 51.21 9.69 -39.37
N LEU A 12 51.40 9.21 -38.14
CA LEU A 12 50.64 8.09 -37.56
C LEU A 12 49.30 8.64 -37.06
N ILE A 13 48.22 8.33 -37.75
CA ILE A 13 46.84 8.57 -37.29
C ILE A 13 46.48 7.39 -36.36
N VAL A 14 46.47 7.63 -35.05
CA VAL A 14 45.91 6.69 -34.07
C VAL A 14 44.39 6.89 -34.03
N ALA A 15 43.66 6.03 -34.72
CA ALA A 15 42.21 5.97 -34.63
C ALA A 15 41.80 5.34 -33.28
N GLY A 16 41.50 6.20 -32.29
CA GLY A 16 40.95 5.76 -31.02
C GLY A 16 39.51 5.27 -31.21
N VAL A 17 39.27 3.97 -31.14
CA VAL A 17 37.92 3.39 -31.11
C VAL A 17 37.34 3.62 -29.74
N PHE A 18 36.54 4.68 -29.58
CA PHE A 18 35.70 4.86 -28.38
C PHE A 18 34.52 3.88 -28.44
N THR A 19 34.63 2.76 -27.78
CA THR A 19 33.47 1.90 -27.52
C THR A 19 32.60 2.54 -26.45
N VAL A 20 31.53 3.25 -26.86
CA VAL A 20 30.48 3.71 -25.98
C VAL A 20 29.75 2.46 -25.51
N ARG A 21 30.11 1.94 -24.32
CA ARG A 21 29.26 0.96 -23.62
C ARG A 21 28.01 1.67 -23.18
N GLY A 22 26.92 1.49 -23.94
CA GLY A 22 25.58 1.92 -23.52
C GLY A 22 25.28 1.31 -22.16
N VAL A 23 25.17 2.15 -21.14
CA VAL A 23 24.63 1.75 -19.84
C VAL A 23 23.14 1.58 -20.06
N PHE A 24 22.72 0.37 -20.48
CA PHE A 24 21.33 -0.01 -20.42
C PHE A 24 20.97 -0.07 -18.94
N SER A 25 20.36 1.01 -18.43
CA SER A 25 19.70 0.99 -17.13
C SER A 25 18.62 -0.08 -17.21
N GLN A 26 18.87 -1.26 -16.64
CA GLN A 26 17.82 -2.26 -16.47
C GLN A 26 16.76 -1.60 -15.57
N ALA A 27 15.53 -1.53 -16.06
CA ALA A 27 14.41 -1.17 -15.21
C ALA A 27 14.45 -2.05 -13.95
N PRO A 28 14.25 -1.48 -12.75
CA PRO A 28 14.23 -2.28 -11.54
C PRO A 28 13.23 -3.42 -11.71
N PRO A 29 13.54 -4.64 -11.24
CA PRO A 29 12.64 -5.78 -11.34
C PRO A 29 11.26 -5.35 -10.80
N GLN A 30 10.22 -5.56 -11.61
CA GLN A 30 8.87 -5.21 -11.22
C GLN A 30 8.56 -5.93 -9.91
N ALA A 31 8.24 -5.16 -8.86
CA ALA A 31 7.94 -5.70 -7.55
C ALA A 31 6.82 -6.75 -7.65
N ALA A 32 7.10 -7.97 -7.18
CA ALA A 32 6.15 -9.06 -7.25
C ALA A 32 4.86 -8.69 -6.50
N ARG A 33 3.72 -8.85 -7.18
CA ARG A 33 2.39 -8.65 -6.59
C ARG A 33 2.02 -9.88 -5.77
N LYS A 34 1.78 -9.73 -4.46
CA LYS A 34 1.25 -10.79 -3.59
C LYS A 34 -0.20 -10.48 -3.21
N VAL A 35 -1.09 -11.41 -3.49
CA VAL A 35 -2.50 -11.36 -3.07
C VAL A 35 -2.60 -11.82 -1.62
N ILE A 36 -3.36 -11.08 -0.80
CA ILE A 36 -3.73 -11.45 0.57
C ILE A 36 -5.24 -11.69 0.60
N LYS A 37 -5.61 -12.85 1.11
CA LYS A 37 -7.01 -13.23 1.39
C LYS A 37 -7.06 -13.87 2.76
N LEU A 38 -7.97 -13.38 3.59
CA LEU A 38 -8.26 -14.00 4.89
C LEU A 38 -9.06 -15.29 4.72
N ALA A 39 -8.87 -16.22 5.63
CA ALA A 39 -9.67 -17.43 5.67
C ALA A 39 -11.13 -17.07 6.06
N GLY A 40 -12.11 -17.71 5.41
CA GLY A 40 -13.53 -17.49 5.70
C GLY A 40 -14.20 -16.34 4.97
N GLY A 41 -13.48 -15.56 4.17
CA GLY A 41 -14.09 -14.58 3.26
C GLY A 41 -14.87 -15.24 2.11
N PRO A 42 -15.78 -14.52 1.43
CA PRO A 42 -16.56 -15.10 0.33
C PRO A 42 -15.61 -15.53 -0.81
N ILE A 43 -15.66 -16.84 -1.14
CA ILE A 43 -14.76 -17.46 -2.15
C ILE A 43 -14.96 -16.84 -3.53
N SER A 44 -16.13 -16.28 -3.83
CA SER A 44 -16.54 -15.76 -5.13
C SER A 44 -16.42 -14.22 -5.24
N ALA A 45 -15.96 -13.50 -4.23
CA ALA A 45 -15.82 -12.06 -4.34
C ALA A 45 -14.75 -11.66 -5.38
N PRO A 46 -15.05 -10.71 -6.29
CA PRO A 46 -14.12 -10.31 -7.36
C PRO A 46 -13.03 -9.34 -6.84
N PHE A 47 -12.64 -9.45 -5.57
CA PHE A 47 -11.61 -8.64 -4.91
C PHE A 47 -10.78 -9.48 -3.93
N SER A 48 -9.69 -8.91 -3.45
CA SER A 48 -8.82 -9.47 -2.43
C SER A 48 -8.86 -8.59 -1.19
N ASP A 49 -8.61 -9.15 0.00
CA ASP A 49 -8.55 -8.35 1.23
C ASP A 49 -7.42 -7.31 1.19
N ALA A 50 -6.29 -7.66 0.55
CA ALA A 50 -5.23 -6.71 0.24
C ALA A 50 -4.33 -7.18 -0.89
N ILE A 51 -3.54 -6.23 -1.44
CA ILE A 51 -2.47 -6.47 -2.40
C ILE A 51 -1.18 -5.88 -1.85
N LEU A 52 -0.17 -6.72 -1.65
CA LEU A 52 1.19 -6.27 -1.39
C LEU A 52 1.94 -6.12 -2.72
N ALA A 53 2.39 -4.91 -3.02
CA ALA A 53 3.19 -4.56 -4.20
C ALA A 53 4.51 -3.92 -3.73
N GLY A 54 5.59 -4.69 -3.82
CA GLY A 54 6.87 -4.28 -3.22
C GLY A 54 6.76 -4.19 -1.69
N ASN A 55 6.98 -3.01 -1.14
CA ASN A 55 6.83 -2.72 0.30
C ASN A 55 5.48 -2.05 0.64
N THR A 56 4.61 -1.80 -0.34
CA THR A 56 3.33 -1.12 -0.14
C THR A 56 2.18 -2.11 -0.14
N LEU A 57 1.37 -2.09 0.92
CA LEU A 57 0.15 -2.87 1.05
C LEU A 57 -1.07 -1.98 0.80
N TYR A 58 -1.89 -2.37 -0.14
CA TYR A 58 -3.19 -1.75 -0.45
C TYR A 58 -4.28 -2.63 0.15
N LEU A 59 -4.95 -2.14 1.19
CA LEU A 59 -6.05 -2.82 1.86
C LEU A 59 -7.36 -2.48 1.16
N ALA A 60 -8.24 -3.46 0.99
CA ALA A 60 -9.58 -3.23 0.43
C ALA A 60 -10.50 -2.55 1.46
N GLY A 61 -11.64 -2.02 1.00
CA GLY A 61 -12.67 -1.54 1.90
C GLY A 61 -13.22 -2.68 2.77
N ARG A 62 -13.35 -2.43 4.07
CA ARG A 62 -13.85 -3.38 5.07
C ARG A 62 -14.92 -2.75 5.94
N ILE A 63 -15.93 -3.56 6.27
CA ILE A 63 -17.01 -3.24 7.20
C ILE A 63 -16.89 -4.16 8.42
N GLY A 64 -17.29 -3.68 9.59
CA GLY A 64 -17.28 -4.43 10.83
C GLY A 64 -18.43 -5.43 10.91
N ILE A 65 -18.31 -6.58 10.24
CA ILE A 65 -19.30 -7.67 10.24
C ILE A 65 -18.86 -8.76 11.21
N ASP A 66 -19.75 -9.17 12.11
CA ASP A 66 -19.51 -10.31 12.99
C ASP A 66 -19.48 -11.61 12.18
N PRO A 67 -18.34 -12.35 12.16
CA PRO A 67 -18.20 -13.56 11.35
C PRO A 67 -19.13 -14.71 11.79
N LYS A 68 -19.66 -14.68 13.02
CA LYS A 68 -20.57 -15.71 13.54
C LYS A 68 -22.00 -15.51 13.06
N THR A 69 -22.43 -14.26 12.95
CA THR A 69 -23.81 -13.91 12.58
C THR A 69 -23.96 -13.45 11.15
N GLY A 70 -22.87 -13.02 10.51
CA GLY A 70 -22.85 -12.40 9.18
C GLY A 70 -23.50 -11.01 9.16
N LYS A 71 -23.66 -10.36 10.31
CA LYS A 71 -24.33 -9.08 10.46
C LYS A 71 -23.44 -8.04 11.11
N VAL A 72 -23.74 -6.78 10.86
CA VAL A 72 -23.16 -5.65 11.59
C VAL A 72 -23.76 -5.66 13.01
N PRO A 73 -22.92 -5.49 14.07
CA PRO A 73 -23.40 -5.38 15.44
C PRO A 73 -24.35 -4.19 15.66
N GLU A 74 -25.27 -4.34 16.59
CA GLU A 74 -26.14 -3.20 17.00
C GLU A 74 -25.38 -2.11 17.75
N LYS A 75 -24.31 -2.50 18.47
CA LYS A 75 -23.46 -1.53 19.18
C LYS A 75 -22.38 -1.00 18.26
N ILE A 76 -22.36 0.31 18.10
CA ILE A 76 -21.39 1.03 17.26
C ILE A 76 -19.94 0.71 17.66
N GLU A 77 -19.65 0.64 18.95
CA GLU A 77 -18.32 0.34 19.45
C GLU A 77 -17.84 -1.07 19.09
N ASP A 78 -18.74 -2.03 19.01
CA ASP A 78 -18.43 -3.41 18.61
C ASP A 78 -18.22 -3.50 17.10
N GLU A 79 -18.98 -2.77 16.29
CA GLU A 79 -18.75 -2.64 14.84
C GLU A 79 -17.38 -2.04 14.56
N ILE A 80 -17.00 -0.94 15.23
CA ILE A 80 -15.69 -0.29 15.06
C ILE A 80 -14.56 -1.25 15.40
N LYS A 81 -14.68 -2.02 16.50
CA LYS A 81 -13.66 -3.00 16.89
C LYS A 81 -13.53 -4.12 15.86
N LEU A 82 -14.63 -4.71 15.41
CA LEU A 82 -14.60 -5.76 14.38
C LEU A 82 -13.97 -5.27 13.08
N LEU A 83 -14.27 -4.05 12.68
CA LEU A 83 -13.64 -3.39 11.52
C LEU A 83 -12.12 -3.30 11.71
N LEU A 84 -11.67 -2.73 12.81
CA LEU A 84 -10.23 -2.50 13.08
C LEU A 84 -9.47 -3.80 13.36
N ASP A 85 -10.09 -4.78 14.01
CA ASP A 85 -9.51 -6.12 14.22
C ASP A 85 -9.30 -6.82 12.87
N GLY A 86 -10.27 -6.70 11.95
CA GLY A 86 -10.13 -7.24 10.61
C GLY A 86 -9.00 -6.59 9.81
N GLU A 87 -8.82 -5.27 9.90
CA GLU A 87 -7.69 -4.58 9.27
C GLU A 87 -6.34 -5.02 9.87
N LYS A 88 -6.27 -5.14 11.20
CA LYS A 88 -5.09 -5.65 11.91
C LYS A 88 -4.73 -7.07 11.46
N GLU A 89 -5.72 -7.92 11.22
CA GLU A 89 -5.49 -9.28 10.72
C GLU A 89 -4.92 -9.28 9.29
N VAL A 90 -5.45 -8.45 8.40
CA VAL A 90 -4.92 -8.29 7.02
C VAL A 90 -3.48 -7.79 7.04
N LEU A 91 -3.17 -6.78 7.85
CA LEU A 91 -1.81 -6.26 8.03
C LEU A 91 -0.85 -7.37 8.52
N ALA A 92 -1.29 -8.17 9.50
CA ALA A 92 -0.47 -9.26 10.05
C ALA A 92 -0.12 -10.32 8.98
N GLN A 93 -1.01 -10.63 8.03
CA GLN A 93 -0.71 -11.52 6.90
C GLN A 93 0.39 -10.98 5.96
N ALA A 94 0.59 -9.67 5.98
CA ALA A 94 1.70 -9.02 5.27
C ALA A 94 2.95 -8.84 6.15
N GLY A 95 2.92 -9.24 7.42
CA GLY A 95 3.97 -8.96 8.40
C GLY A 95 4.06 -7.49 8.78
N MET A 96 2.92 -6.80 8.80
CA MET A 96 2.75 -5.38 9.13
C MET A 96 1.84 -5.21 10.33
N THR A 97 1.79 -4.00 10.87
CA THR A 97 0.96 -3.59 12.01
C THR A 97 0.17 -2.33 11.68
N MET A 98 -0.69 -1.88 12.57
CA MET A 98 -1.42 -0.61 12.42
C MET A 98 -0.46 0.60 12.34
N ASP A 99 0.72 0.51 12.94
CA ASP A 99 1.74 1.57 12.90
C ASP A 99 2.48 1.69 11.55
N ASP A 100 2.24 0.74 10.63
CA ASP A 100 2.74 0.79 9.25
C ASP A 100 1.76 1.49 8.29
N LEU A 101 0.55 1.84 8.76
CA LEU A 101 -0.41 2.59 7.97
C LEU A 101 0.11 4.00 7.68
N VAL A 102 0.01 4.42 6.42
CA VAL A 102 0.39 5.77 5.98
C VAL A 102 -0.81 6.59 5.52
N TYR A 103 -1.89 5.94 5.10
CA TYR A 103 -3.13 6.57 4.70
C TYR A 103 -4.33 5.70 5.09
N VAL A 104 -5.40 6.33 5.59
CA VAL A 104 -6.66 5.68 5.94
C VAL A 104 -7.81 6.54 5.45
N GLN A 105 -8.75 5.93 4.74
CA GLN A 105 -10.03 6.52 4.38
C GLN A 105 -11.14 5.81 5.14
N ILE A 106 -12.02 6.58 5.77
CA ILE A 106 -13.20 6.07 6.48
C ILE A 106 -14.43 6.71 5.87
N ALA A 107 -15.28 5.90 5.28
CA ALA A 107 -16.64 6.27 4.91
C ALA A 107 -17.57 6.00 6.10
N CYS A 108 -18.46 6.95 6.41
CA CYS A 108 -19.37 6.86 7.54
C CYS A 108 -20.79 7.32 7.14
N THR A 109 -21.81 6.56 7.52
CA THR A 109 -23.21 6.90 7.19
C THR A 109 -23.79 8.01 8.09
N ASP A 110 -23.18 8.23 9.27
CA ASP A 110 -23.56 9.28 10.22
C ASP A 110 -22.32 9.94 10.82
N LEU A 111 -21.98 11.14 10.35
CA LEU A 111 -20.80 11.89 10.80
C LEU A 111 -20.83 12.28 12.30
N SER A 112 -21.98 12.22 12.97
CA SER A 112 -22.06 12.41 14.42
C SER A 112 -21.29 11.32 15.20
N LEU A 113 -21.05 10.16 14.58
CA LEU A 113 -20.30 9.04 15.15
C LEU A 113 -18.78 9.28 15.18
N PHE A 114 -18.27 10.36 14.57
CA PHE A 114 -16.83 10.69 14.54
C PHE A 114 -16.20 10.69 15.93
N GLN A 115 -16.88 11.26 16.93
CA GLN A 115 -16.38 11.33 18.28
C GLN A 115 -16.34 9.97 19.01
N LYS A 116 -17.21 9.04 18.62
CA LYS A 116 -17.20 7.65 19.14
C LYS A 116 -16.11 6.81 18.46
N PHE A 117 -15.86 7.05 17.17
CA PHE A 117 -14.87 6.32 16.38
C PHE A 117 -13.43 6.59 16.86
N ASN A 118 -13.09 7.85 17.05
CA ASN A 118 -11.72 8.29 17.30
C ASN A 118 -11.02 7.65 18.50
N PRO A 119 -11.61 7.54 19.70
CA PRO A 119 -10.93 6.92 20.84
C PRO A 119 -10.62 5.44 20.62
N ILE A 120 -11.53 4.71 19.96
CA ILE A 120 -11.33 3.30 19.65
C ILE A 120 -10.24 3.15 18.59
N TYR A 121 -10.32 3.94 17.50
CA TYR A 121 -9.29 3.96 16.45
C TYR A 121 -7.90 4.24 17.02
N ALA A 122 -7.77 5.28 17.86
CA ALA A 122 -6.50 5.66 18.46
C ALA A 122 -5.88 4.55 19.32
N SER A 123 -6.71 3.69 19.95
CA SER A 123 -6.22 2.60 20.80
C SER A 123 -5.55 1.45 20.03
N TYR A 124 -5.65 1.43 18.71
CA TYR A 124 -5.02 0.40 17.86
C TYR A 124 -3.57 0.72 17.48
N PHE A 125 -3.10 1.94 17.74
CA PHE A 125 -1.73 2.38 17.43
C PHE A 125 -0.86 2.33 18.69
N SER A 126 0.37 1.84 18.54
CA SER A 126 1.34 1.78 19.65
C SER A 126 1.98 3.14 19.92
N THR A 127 2.01 4.01 18.89
CA THR A 127 2.51 5.39 18.97
C THR A 127 1.38 6.38 18.67
N LYS A 128 1.67 7.68 18.84
CA LYS A 128 0.75 8.75 18.44
C LYS A 128 1.05 9.31 17.04
N ASP A 129 1.93 8.65 16.30
CA ASP A 129 2.26 8.98 14.92
C ASP A 129 1.21 8.37 13.99
N TYR A 130 0.02 8.98 14.00
CA TYR A 130 -1.11 8.48 13.22
C TYR A 130 -0.90 8.69 11.71
N PRO A 131 -1.47 7.80 10.86
CA PRO A 131 -1.47 7.98 9.41
C PRO A 131 -2.27 9.22 9.00
N ALA A 132 -1.99 9.74 7.79
CA ALA A 132 -2.91 10.68 7.16
C ALA A 132 -4.29 10.03 7.02
N ARG A 133 -5.37 10.76 7.36
CA ARG A 133 -6.72 10.19 7.40
C ARG A 133 -7.77 11.09 6.78
N GLU A 134 -8.63 10.49 5.98
CA GLU A 134 -9.89 11.07 5.53
C GLU A 134 -11.06 10.44 6.29
N PHE A 135 -12.07 11.24 6.67
CA PHE A 135 -13.30 10.77 7.28
C PHE A 135 -14.48 11.47 6.58
N ILE A 136 -15.21 10.72 5.75
CA ILE A 136 -16.21 11.25 4.82
C ILE A 136 -17.60 10.67 5.08
N GLY A 137 -18.63 11.46 4.76
CA GLY A 137 -20.02 11.01 4.80
C GLY A 137 -20.36 10.14 3.59
N ALA A 138 -21.03 9.03 3.81
CA ALA A 138 -21.59 8.14 2.79
C ALA A 138 -23.11 8.04 2.98
N GLY A 139 -23.85 7.94 1.88
CA GLY A 139 -25.32 7.80 1.94
C GLY A 139 -25.77 6.43 2.47
N SER A 140 -25.01 5.38 2.18
CA SER A 140 -25.22 4.02 2.66
C SER A 140 -23.95 3.18 2.44
N LEU A 141 -23.79 2.13 3.22
CA LEU A 141 -22.73 1.13 3.10
C LEU A 141 -23.33 -0.26 2.97
N LEU A 142 -22.54 -1.21 2.46
CA LEU A 142 -22.95 -2.60 2.31
C LEU A 142 -23.33 -3.20 3.68
N ALA A 143 -24.20 -4.19 3.65
CA ALA A 143 -24.69 -4.93 4.84
C ALA A 143 -25.27 -4.03 5.95
N GLY A 144 -25.61 -2.77 5.66
CA GLY A 144 -26.12 -1.82 6.65
C GLY A 144 -25.04 -1.33 7.62
N GLY A 145 -23.76 -1.39 7.24
CA GLY A 145 -22.66 -0.87 8.03
C GLY A 145 -22.72 0.63 8.25
N HIS A 146 -22.20 1.07 9.40
CA HIS A 146 -22.03 2.51 9.68
C HIS A 146 -20.66 3.01 9.23
N PHE A 147 -19.67 2.12 9.15
CA PHE A 147 -18.30 2.45 8.77
C PHE A 147 -17.75 1.48 7.74
N GLU A 148 -17.01 2.02 6.79
CA GLU A 148 -16.13 1.27 5.90
C GLU A 148 -14.75 1.92 5.91
N LEU A 149 -13.69 1.11 6.11
CA LEU A 149 -12.32 1.58 6.15
C LEU A 149 -11.54 0.97 4.99
N GLN A 150 -10.81 1.81 4.27
CA GLN A 150 -9.80 1.44 3.28
C GLN A 150 -8.47 2.09 3.68
N ALA A 151 -7.34 1.41 3.41
CA ALA A 151 -6.05 1.91 3.87
C ALA A 151 -4.88 1.56 2.94
N ILE A 152 -3.76 2.28 3.16
CA ILE A 152 -2.47 1.98 2.56
C ILE A 152 -1.45 1.88 3.70
N ALA A 153 -0.66 0.81 3.69
CA ALA A 153 0.47 0.62 4.60
C ALA A 153 1.79 0.51 3.82
N VAL A 154 2.88 0.94 4.44
CA VAL A 154 4.23 0.83 3.86
C VAL A 154 5.14 0.16 4.88
N ARG A 155 5.76 -0.94 4.46
CA ARG A 155 6.73 -1.67 5.29
C ARG A 155 7.97 -0.80 5.52
N LYS A 156 8.36 -0.67 6.78
CA LYS A 156 9.60 0.01 7.18
C LYS A 156 10.84 -0.81 6.84
#